data_10f22d042c543fbe20ac07a3c96a5266
#
_entry.id   10f22d042c543fbe20ac07a3c96a5266
#
_cell.length_a   1.000
_cell.length_b   1.000
_cell.length_c   1.000
_cell.angle_alpha   90.00
_cell.angle_beta   90.00
_cell.angle_gamma   90.00
#
_symmetry.space_group_name_H-M   'P 1'
#
loop_
_entity.id
_entity.type
_entity.pdbx_description
1 polymer ?
#
loop_
_entity_poly.entity_id
_entity_poly.type
_entity_poly.pdbx_seq_one_letter_code
_entity_poly.pdbx_strand_id
1 'polypeptide(L)'
;MKTLLHVGCGHENKSHLKGFNNDHWKEIRFDIDENFNPDIVGTMTDMKSVETASVDALYSSYNIDHIFPHQVPIALREFHRVLKEDGMAVIKCPDLQSVCEAVAQDKLLEPLYDSPAGPISPIDILYGHRQPISKGNEYMAHKGGFTYSVLNGVLYGAGFKSRIGGKKGNWNLWIVAFKQKKLYEEMKKIVLPFIPNVKFK
;
A
#
# COMPACT_ATOMS: atom_id res chain seq x y z
N MET A 1 23.31 6.28 -0.44
CA MET A 1 22.10 6.00 0.37
C MET A 1 20.91 5.97 -0.59
N LYS A 2 20.04 4.97 -0.48
CA LYS A 2 18.83 4.84 -1.31
C LYS A 2 17.70 5.68 -0.71
N THR A 3 16.80 6.18 -1.56
CA THR A 3 15.65 6.99 -1.15
C THR A 3 14.39 6.15 -1.13
N LEU A 4 13.70 6.13 0.02
CA LEU A 4 12.37 5.56 0.21
C LEU A 4 11.33 6.69 0.24
N LEU A 5 10.32 6.64 -0.62
CA LEU A 5 9.13 7.46 -0.50
C LEU A 5 8.04 6.67 0.25
N HIS A 6 7.68 7.12 1.44
CA HIS A 6 6.64 6.51 2.27
C HIS A 6 5.32 7.26 2.07
N VAL A 7 4.45 6.71 1.23
CA VAL A 7 3.17 7.33 0.84
C VAL A 7 2.06 6.89 1.78
N GLY A 8 1.31 7.85 2.32
CA GLY A 8 0.32 7.63 3.38
C GLY A 8 0.99 7.19 4.66
N CYS A 9 2.03 7.91 5.06
CA CYS A 9 2.89 7.52 6.18
C CYS A 9 2.18 7.59 7.54
N GLY A 10 1.15 8.44 7.71
CA GLY A 10 0.51 8.65 8.98
C GLY A 10 1.54 8.95 10.09
N HIS A 11 1.38 8.31 11.24
CA HIS A 11 2.35 8.40 12.36
C HIS A 11 3.58 7.49 12.18
N GLU A 12 3.58 6.62 11.16
CA GLU A 12 4.63 5.63 10.96
C GLU A 12 5.89 6.23 10.32
N ASN A 13 7.00 5.54 10.51
CA ASN A 13 8.27 5.85 9.86
C ASN A 13 9.03 4.56 9.52
N LYS A 14 10.13 4.70 8.79
CA LYS A 14 10.90 3.56 8.27
C LYS A 14 11.41 2.59 9.34
N SER A 15 11.53 2.99 10.62
CA SER A 15 12.02 2.10 11.68
C SER A 15 11.10 0.89 11.89
N HIS A 16 9.81 1.03 11.59
CA HIS A 16 8.81 -0.03 11.66
C HIS A 16 8.64 -0.81 10.35
N LEU A 17 9.30 -0.37 9.26
CA LEU A 17 9.15 -0.97 7.93
C LEU A 17 10.24 -1.99 7.67
N LYS A 18 9.92 -3.28 7.72
CA LYS A 18 10.86 -4.36 7.42
C LYS A 18 11.57 -4.14 6.08
N GLY A 19 12.88 -4.35 6.07
CA GLY A 19 13.72 -4.13 4.89
C GLY A 19 14.10 -2.68 4.64
N PHE A 20 13.38 -1.72 5.22
CA PHE A 20 13.68 -0.30 5.15
C PHE A 20 14.27 0.27 6.45
N ASN A 21 14.20 -0.47 7.56
CA ASN A 21 14.60 -0.07 8.91
C ASN A 21 16.13 -0.12 9.15
N ASN A 22 16.90 0.39 8.22
CA ASN A 22 18.37 0.43 8.28
C ASN A 22 18.92 1.70 7.65
N ASP A 23 20.22 1.96 7.81
CA ASP A 23 20.89 3.18 7.37
C ASP A 23 21.16 3.27 5.86
N HIS A 24 20.85 2.21 5.11
CA HIS A 24 20.94 2.26 3.65
C HIS A 24 19.80 3.08 3.02
N TRP A 25 18.74 3.36 3.79
CA TRP A 25 17.56 4.08 3.33
C TRP A 25 17.41 5.44 4.00
N LYS A 26 17.25 6.48 3.19
CA LYS A 26 16.72 7.78 3.57
C LYS A 26 15.23 7.78 3.30
N GLU A 27 14.40 8.03 4.30
CA GLU A 27 12.96 8.16 4.16
C GLU A 27 12.58 9.58 3.77
N ILE A 28 11.58 9.69 2.88
CA ILE A 28 10.78 10.89 2.63
C ILE A 28 9.35 10.50 2.96
N ARG A 29 8.76 11.12 3.97
CA ARG A 29 7.39 10.89 4.42
C ARG A 29 6.44 11.75 3.61
N PHE A 30 5.42 11.14 3.01
CA PHE A 30 4.43 11.79 2.16
C PHE A 30 3.03 11.44 2.66
N ASP A 31 2.20 12.44 2.98
CA ASP A 31 0.83 12.22 3.45
C ASP A 31 -0.08 13.37 2.99
N ILE A 32 -1.39 13.10 2.91
CA ILE A 32 -2.40 14.11 2.62
C ILE A 32 -2.76 14.93 3.87
N ASP A 33 -2.62 14.34 5.05
CA ASP A 33 -2.95 14.97 6.33
C ASP A 33 -1.70 15.61 6.96
N GLU A 34 -1.66 16.94 7.00
CA GLU A 34 -0.59 17.73 7.57
C GLU A 34 -0.38 17.48 9.08
N ASN A 35 -1.41 17.00 9.80
CA ASN A 35 -1.33 16.71 11.23
C ASN A 35 -0.32 15.60 11.56
N PHE A 36 0.07 14.77 10.60
CA PHE A 36 1.12 13.75 10.75
C PHE A 36 2.54 14.30 10.56
N ASN A 37 2.69 15.61 10.30
CA ASN A 37 3.98 16.25 10.01
C ASN A 37 4.83 15.46 9.03
N PRO A 38 4.31 15.17 7.80
CA PRO A 38 5.10 14.54 6.76
C PRO A 38 6.14 15.52 6.19
N ASP A 39 7.19 15.01 5.52
CA ASP A 39 8.14 15.87 4.81
C ASP A 39 7.47 16.57 3.62
N ILE A 40 6.46 15.93 3.02
CA ILE A 40 5.69 16.46 1.90
C ILE A 40 4.19 16.23 2.18
N VAL A 41 3.42 17.30 2.20
CA VAL A 41 1.94 17.25 2.21
C VAL A 41 1.45 17.15 0.77
N GLY A 42 0.64 16.13 0.45
CA GLY A 42 0.13 15.94 -0.89
C GLY A 42 -0.76 14.73 -1.07
N THR A 43 -1.39 14.64 -2.23
CA THR A 43 -2.22 13.47 -2.60
C THR A 43 -1.49 12.52 -3.53
N MET A 44 -1.71 11.22 -3.37
CA MET A 44 -1.11 10.19 -4.24
C MET A 44 -1.57 10.28 -5.71
N THR A 45 -2.62 11.05 -5.98
CA THR A 45 -3.12 11.29 -7.34
C THR A 45 -2.48 12.50 -8.03
N ASP A 46 -1.70 13.31 -7.30
CA ASP A 46 -0.91 14.44 -7.83
C ASP A 46 0.35 14.61 -6.97
N MET A 47 1.43 13.95 -7.37
CA MET A 47 2.71 13.94 -6.66
C MET A 47 3.74 14.89 -7.30
N LYS A 48 3.32 16.07 -7.79
CA LYS A 48 4.19 17.06 -8.46
C LYS A 48 5.39 17.49 -7.62
N SER A 49 5.24 17.49 -6.29
CA SER A 49 6.31 17.82 -5.35
C SER A 49 7.44 16.77 -5.31
N VAL A 50 7.21 15.60 -5.91
CA VAL A 50 8.22 14.54 -6.03
C VAL A 50 8.70 14.47 -7.47
N GLU A 51 9.99 14.66 -7.68
CA GLU A 51 10.60 14.63 -9.01
C GLU A 51 10.46 13.27 -9.70
N THR A 52 10.38 13.28 -11.02
CA THR A 52 10.36 12.07 -11.85
C THR A 52 11.67 11.30 -11.67
N ALA A 53 11.57 9.97 -11.53
CA ALA A 53 12.71 9.05 -11.40
C ALA A 53 13.70 9.45 -10.26
N SER A 54 13.18 9.91 -9.13
CA SER A 54 13.98 10.40 -8.00
C SER A 54 14.13 9.41 -6.85
N VAL A 55 13.21 8.42 -6.70
CA VAL A 55 13.21 7.52 -5.56
C VAL A 55 13.54 6.07 -5.93
N ASP A 56 14.26 5.37 -5.06
CA ASP A 56 14.68 3.98 -5.28
C ASP A 56 13.58 2.98 -4.89
N ALA A 57 12.75 3.34 -3.92
CA ALA A 57 11.58 2.57 -3.52
C ALA A 57 10.43 3.47 -3.12
N LEU A 58 9.21 2.97 -3.31
CA LEU A 58 7.98 3.54 -2.78
C LEU A 58 7.30 2.49 -1.90
N TYR A 59 6.85 2.90 -0.72
CA TYR A 59 6.05 2.07 0.18
C TYR A 59 4.70 2.72 0.42
N SER A 60 3.62 1.96 0.22
CA SER A 60 2.24 2.39 0.48
C SER A 60 1.47 1.26 1.16
N SER A 61 0.94 1.52 2.35
CA SER A 61 0.32 0.50 3.20
C SER A 61 -1.03 0.98 3.71
N TYR A 62 -2.11 0.27 3.37
CA TYR A 62 -3.50 0.60 3.73
C TYR A 62 -3.84 2.04 3.37
N ASN A 63 -3.68 2.36 2.09
CA ASN A 63 -3.74 3.73 1.61
C ASN A 63 -4.43 3.83 0.23
N ILE A 64 -4.15 2.88 -0.68
CA ILE A 64 -4.72 2.88 -2.02
C ILE A 64 -6.24 2.62 -2.04
N ASP A 65 -6.78 2.06 -0.98
CA ASP A 65 -8.21 1.82 -0.73
C ASP A 65 -8.96 3.09 -0.30
N HIS A 66 -8.25 4.17 0.08
CA HIS A 66 -8.83 5.47 0.44
C HIS A 66 -9.10 6.40 -0.75
N ILE A 67 -8.78 6.00 -1.97
CA ILE A 67 -9.12 6.74 -3.20
C ILE A 67 -10.19 6.02 -4.02
N PHE A 68 -10.94 6.77 -4.82
CA PHE A 68 -11.98 6.18 -5.68
C PHE A 68 -11.37 5.30 -6.78
N PRO A 69 -12.10 4.27 -7.25
CA PRO A 69 -11.58 3.34 -8.27
C PRO A 69 -11.06 4.02 -9.55
N HIS A 70 -11.69 5.10 -10.01
CA HIS A 70 -11.23 5.85 -11.18
C HIS A 70 -9.92 6.63 -10.95
N GLN A 71 -9.56 6.89 -9.70
CA GLN A 71 -8.33 7.57 -9.31
C GLN A 71 -7.14 6.61 -9.20
N VAL A 72 -7.38 5.32 -8.99
CA VAL A 72 -6.33 4.31 -8.80
C VAL A 72 -5.32 4.29 -9.97
N PRO A 73 -5.74 4.28 -11.25
CA PRO A 73 -4.78 4.34 -12.35
C PRO A 73 -3.95 5.63 -12.37
N ILE A 74 -4.48 6.75 -11.86
CA ILE A 74 -3.76 8.02 -11.77
C ILE A 74 -2.66 7.89 -10.71
N ALA A 75 -3.01 7.47 -9.50
CA ALA A 75 -2.08 7.28 -8.39
C ALA A 75 -0.95 6.29 -8.77
N LEU A 76 -1.29 5.16 -9.39
CA LEU A 76 -0.29 4.17 -9.78
C LEU A 76 0.65 4.65 -10.90
N ARG A 77 0.18 5.52 -11.80
CA ARG A 77 1.08 6.19 -12.77
C ARG A 77 2.00 7.19 -12.08
N GLU A 78 1.55 7.91 -11.06
CA GLU A 78 2.42 8.77 -10.25
C GLU A 78 3.46 7.93 -9.48
N PHE A 79 3.06 6.80 -8.89
CA PHE A 79 4.01 5.86 -8.27
C PHE A 79 5.07 5.37 -9.27
N HIS A 80 4.64 5.02 -10.48
CA HIS A 80 5.55 4.63 -11.56
C HIS A 80 6.46 5.79 -11.99
N ARG A 81 5.95 7.01 -12.10
CA ARG A 81 6.69 8.20 -12.54
C ARG A 81 7.83 8.54 -11.57
N VAL A 82 7.56 8.59 -10.27
CA VAL A 82 8.54 9.02 -9.25
C VAL A 82 9.64 7.98 -9.01
N LEU A 83 9.38 6.70 -9.28
CA LEU A 83 10.37 5.64 -9.16
C LEU A 83 11.46 5.77 -10.23
N LYS A 84 12.72 5.56 -9.83
CA LYS A 84 13.84 5.32 -10.75
C LYS A 84 13.57 4.09 -11.61
N GLU A 85 14.33 3.93 -12.69
CA GLU A 85 14.10 2.84 -13.65
C GLU A 85 14.26 1.45 -13.01
N ASP A 86 15.19 1.28 -12.08
CA ASP A 86 15.40 0.04 -11.31
C ASP A 86 14.63 0.01 -9.98
N GLY A 87 13.79 1.02 -9.74
CA GLY A 87 13.01 1.17 -8.51
C GLY A 87 11.86 0.17 -8.37
N MET A 88 11.34 0.06 -7.15
CA MET A 88 10.21 -0.82 -6.82
C MET A 88 9.16 -0.11 -5.98
N ALA A 89 7.88 -0.47 -6.20
CA ALA A 89 6.77 -0.11 -5.32
C ALA A 89 6.39 -1.32 -4.45
N VAL A 90 6.34 -1.14 -3.14
CA VAL A 90 5.82 -2.11 -2.17
C VAL A 90 4.46 -1.63 -1.71
N ILE A 91 3.41 -2.36 -2.06
CA ILE A 91 2.03 -1.99 -1.78
C ILE A 91 1.39 -3.06 -0.90
N LYS A 92 0.71 -2.60 0.15
CA LYS A 92 -0.08 -3.43 1.06
C LYS A 92 -1.48 -2.85 1.15
N CYS A 93 -2.50 -3.70 1.07
CA CYS A 93 -3.90 -3.33 1.28
C CYS A 93 -4.71 -4.51 1.82
N PRO A 94 -5.95 -4.32 2.29
CA PRO A 94 -6.82 -5.43 2.65
C PRO A 94 -7.09 -6.35 1.45
N ASP A 95 -7.26 -7.65 1.74
CA ASP A 95 -7.75 -8.63 0.75
C ASP A 95 -9.27 -8.62 0.73
N LEU A 96 -9.86 -7.85 -0.16
CA LEU A 96 -11.31 -7.71 -0.26
C LEU A 96 -12.01 -9.05 -0.51
N GLN A 97 -11.37 -9.99 -1.22
CA GLN A 97 -11.95 -11.31 -1.45
C GLN A 97 -12.18 -12.05 -0.13
N SER A 98 -11.16 -12.12 0.74
CA SER A 98 -11.28 -12.79 2.05
C SER A 98 -12.31 -12.11 2.96
N VAL A 99 -12.39 -10.78 2.90
CA VAL A 99 -13.38 -10.01 3.68
C VAL A 99 -14.79 -10.30 3.19
N CYS A 100 -15.03 -10.33 1.88
CA CYS A 100 -16.32 -10.69 1.31
C CYS A 100 -16.73 -12.15 1.63
N GLU A 101 -15.78 -13.08 1.71
CA GLU A 101 -16.02 -14.45 2.15
C GLU A 101 -16.55 -14.48 3.59
N ALA A 102 -16.03 -13.65 4.49
CA ALA A 102 -16.54 -13.52 5.86
C ALA A 102 -17.95 -12.89 5.90
N VAL A 103 -18.18 -11.85 5.08
CA VAL A 103 -19.52 -11.24 4.96
C VAL A 103 -20.55 -12.23 4.44
N ALA A 104 -20.18 -13.06 3.46
CA ALA A 104 -21.07 -14.10 2.92
C ALA A 104 -21.43 -15.19 3.97
N GLN A 105 -20.69 -15.28 5.08
CA GLN A 105 -20.95 -16.13 6.23
C GLN A 105 -21.72 -15.39 7.34
N ASP A 106 -22.31 -14.24 7.06
CA ASP A 106 -23.03 -13.36 8.01
C ASP A 106 -22.17 -12.81 9.16
N LYS A 107 -20.85 -12.66 8.93
CA LYS A 107 -19.88 -12.18 9.93
C LYS A 107 -19.54 -10.70 9.77
N LEU A 108 -20.46 -9.86 9.28
CA LEU A 108 -20.19 -8.46 8.96
C LEU A 108 -19.62 -7.67 10.15
N LEU A 109 -20.10 -7.94 11.36
CA LEU A 109 -19.71 -7.22 12.58
C LEU A 109 -18.80 -8.04 13.50
N GLU A 110 -18.54 -9.31 13.19
CA GLU A 110 -17.64 -10.15 14.00
C GLU A 110 -16.17 -9.69 13.78
N PRO A 111 -15.39 -9.54 14.87
CA PRO A 111 -13.98 -9.18 14.73
C PRO A 111 -13.19 -10.22 13.94
N LEU A 112 -12.45 -9.77 12.95
CA LEU A 112 -11.52 -10.60 12.17
C LEU A 112 -10.14 -10.70 12.84
N TYR A 113 -9.72 -9.63 13.50
CA TYR A 113 -8.46 -9.53 14.25
C TYR A 113 -8.47 -8.29 15.16
N ASP A 114 -7.59 -8.33 16.17
CA ASP A 114 -7.31 -7.16 17.00
C ASP A 114 -6.19 -6.31 16.39
N SER A 115 -6.37 -4.98 16.43
CA SER A 115 -5.36 -4.00 16.06
C SER A 115 -5.07 -3.08 17.24
N PRO A 116 -3.98 -2.28 17.21
CA PRO A 116 -3.74 -1.26 18.22
C PRO A 116 -4.89 -0.24 18.36
N ALA A 117 -5.70 -0.07 17.31
CA ALA A 117 -6.87 0.81 17.31
C ALA A 117 -8.17 0.10 17.77
N GLY A 118 -8.08 -1.16 18.21
CA GLY A 118 -9.20 -2.00 18.63
C GLY A 118 -9.53 -3.12 17.62
N PRO A 119 -10.61 -3.88 17.88
CA PRO A 119 -11.02 -4.98 17.01
C PRO A 119 -11.49 -4.46 15.64
N ILE A 120 -11.04 -5.13 14.58
CA ILE A 120 -11.38 -4.82 13.18
C ILE A 120 -12.33 -5.88 12.65
N SER A 121 -13.49 -5.45 12.19
CA SER A 121 -14.53 -6.28 11.58
C SER A 121 -14.57 -6.11 10.07
N PRO A 122 -15.26 -6.97 9.30
CA PRO A 122 -15.45 -6.80 7.87
C PRO A 122 -15.98 -5.42 7.47
N ILE A 123 -16.92 -4.86 8.23
CA ILE A 123 -17.49 -3.54 7.97
C ILE A 123 -16.43 -2.43 8.03
N ASP A 124 -15.45 -2.54 8.92
CA ASP A 124 -14.36 -1.56 9.04
C ASP A 124 -13.40 -1.64 7.85
N ILE A 125 -13.23 -2.82 7.26
CA ILE A 125 -12.43 -3.00 6.05
C ILE A 125 -13.21 -2.57 4.79
N LEU A 126 -14.52 -2.75 4.76
CA LEU A 126 -15.34 -2.34 3.61
C LEU A 126 -15.51 -0.82 3.52
N TYR A 127 -15.72 -0.15 4.65
CA TYR A 127 -16.11 1.26 4.66
C TYR A 127 -15.11 2.19 5.36
N GLY A 128 -14.06 1.64 5.95
CA GLY A 128 -13.06 2.37 6.75
C GLY A 128 -13.31 2.26 8.25
N HIS A 129 -12.28 2.54 9.02
CA HIS A 129 -12.31 2.40 10.48
C HIS A 129 -13.29 3.41 11.10
N ARG A 130 -14.41 2.91 11.63
CA ARG A 130 -15.57 3.71 12.07
C ARG A 130 -15.23 4.73 13.14
N GLN A 131 -14.33 4.41 14.08
CA GLN A 131 -14.02 5.28 15.20
C GLN A 131 -13.34 6.61 14.79
N PRO A 132 -12.27 6.64 13.97
CA PRO A 132 -11.72 7.88 13.45
C PRO A 132 -12.72 8.66 12.58
N ILE A 133 -13.50 7.96 11.75
CA ILE A 133 -14.51 8.59 10.87
C ILE A 133 -15.57 9.30 11.71
N SER A 134 -16.07 8.69 12.79
CA SER A 134 -17.06 9.32 13.68
C SER A 134 -16.53 10.55 14.41
N LYS A 135 -15.21 10.74 14.46
CA LYS A 135 -14.53 11.92 15.02
C LYS A 135 -14.16 12.95 13.96
N GLY A 136 -14.67 12.80 12.72
CA GLY A 136 -14.47 13.74 11.63
C GLY A 136 -13.26 13.45 10.72
N ASN A 137 -12.49 12.38 10.94
CA ASN A 137 -11.40 12.01 10.04
C ASN A 137 -11.94 11.21 8.85
N GLU A 138 -12.48 11.93 7.85
CA GLU A 138 -13.03 11.35 6.62
C GLU A 138 -11.96 10.71 5.71
N TYR A 139 -10.69 11.03 5.88
CA TYR A 139 -9.59 10.36 5.16
C TYR A 139 -9.54 8.86 5.44
N MET A 140 -10.05 8.42 6.59
CA MET A 140 -10.12 7.02 6.98
C MET A 140 -11.24 6.22 6.29
N ALA A 141 -12.10 6.88 5.49
CA ALA A 141 -13.13 6.20 4.72
C ALA A 141 -12.53 5.44 3.53
N HIS A 142 -12.87 4.16 3.39
CA HIS A 142 -12.51 3.38 2.22
C HIS A 142 -13.44 3.70 1.05
N LYS A 143 -12.86 4.00 -0.10
CA LYS A 143 -13.58 4.34 -1.35
C LYS A 143 -13.42 3.26 -2.41
N GLY A 144 -12.57 2.28 -2.15
CA GLY A 144 -12.29 1.15 -3.01
C GLY A 144 -11.76 -0.05 -2.24
N GLY A 145 -11.43 -1.11 -2.98
CA GLY A 145 -10.83 -2.32 -2.41
C GLY A 145 -10.32 -3.23 -3.52
N PHE A 146 -9.44 -4.16 -3.16
CA PHE A 146 -8.72 -4.97 -4.14
C PHE A 146 -8.79 -6.45 -3.82
N THR A 147 -8.97 -7.25 -4.88
CA THR A 147 -8.50 -8.63 -4.92
C THR A 147 -7.09 -8.65 -5.51
N TYR A 148 -6.35 -9.73 -5.32
CA TYR A 148 -5.01 -9.84 -5.89
C TYR A 148 -4.98 -9.64 -7.42
N SER A 149 -5.93 -10.25 -8.14
CA SER A 149 -5.99 -10.15 -9.60
C SER A 149 -6.25 -8.73 -10.09
N VAL A 150 -7.13 -7.99 -9.40
CA VAL A 150 -7.43 -6.59 -9.74
C VAL A 150 -6.22 -5.71 -9.47
N LEU A 151 -5.59 -5.81 -8.28
CA LEU A 151 -4.41 -5.03 -7.94
C LEU A 151 -3.25 -5.30 -8.91
N ASN A 152 -3.00 -6.57 -9.24
CA ASN A 152 -2.00 -6.96 -10.22
C ASN A 152 -2.28 -6.38 -11.61
N GLY A 153 -3.56 -6.39 -12.04
CA GLY A 153 -3.99 -5.86 -13.34
C GLY A 153 -3.83 -4.35 -13.45
N VAL A 154 -4.24 -3.57 -12.44
CA VAL A 154 -4.12 -2.10 -12.48
C VAL A 154 -2.66 -1.65 -12.40
N LEU A 155 -1.79 -2.38 -11.70
CA LEU A 155 -0.34 -2.15 -11.71
C LEU A 155 0.27 -2.39 -13.09
N TYR A 156 -0.16 -3.45 -13.78
CA TYR A 156 0.24 -3.69 -15.17
C TYR A 156 -0.18 -2.52 -16.08
N GLY A 157 -1.42 -2.09 -15.97
CA GLY A 157 -1.96 -0.95 -16.72
C GLY A 157 -1.25 0.38 -16.43
N ALA A 158 -0.66 0.52 -15.24
CA ALA A 158 0.15 1.69 -14.87
C ALA A 158 1.61 1.65 -15.36
N GLY A 159 2.03 0.55 -16.05
CA GLY A 159 3.35 0.43 -16.68
C GLY A 159 4.37 -0.43 -15.92
N PHE A 160 4.03 -0.99 -14.76
CA PHE A 160 4.92 -1.92 -14.06
C PHE A 160 5.07 -3.23 -14.82
N LYS A 161 6.28 -3.54 -15.27
CA LYS A 161 6.54 -4.70 -16.14
C LYS A 161 6.64 -6.04 -15.40
N SER A 162 7.06 -6.02 -14.13
CA SER A 162 7.13 -7.21 -13.29
C SER A 162 6.48 -6.97 -11.95
N ARG A 163 5.73 -7.95 -11.47
CA ARG A 163 5.00 -7.89 -10.21
C ARG A 163 5.06 -9.25 -9.53
N ILE A 164 5.22 -9.24 -8.22
CA ILE A 164 5.21 -10.45 -7.39
C ILE A 164 4.52 -10.12 -6.07
N GLY A 165 3.69 -11.00 -5.59
CA GLY A 165 2.96 -10.79 -4.34
C GLY A 165 2.00 -11.92 -4.03
N GLY A 166 1.08 -11.68 -3.12
CA GLY A 166 0.08 -12.65 -2.70
C GLY A 166 -0.56 -12.27 -1.37
N LYS A 167 -1.16 -13.26 -0.72
CA LYS A 167 -1.76 -13.11 0.61
C LYS A 167 -0.67 -13.22 1.68
N LYS A 168 -0.77 -12.36 2.71
CA LYS A 168 -0.01 -12.48 3.94
C LYS A 168 -0.97 -12.47 5.13
N GLY A 169 -1.03 -13.60 5.83
CA GLY A 169 -2.13 -13.86 6.77
C GLY A 169 -3.45 -14.04 6.02
N ASN A 170 -4.56 -13.83 6.74
CA ASN A 170 -5.88 -14.09 6.18
C ASN A 170 -6.50 -12.90 5.45
N TRP A 171 -6.09 -11.67 5.79
CA TRP A 171 -6.83 -10.46 5.42
C TRP A 171 -6.04 -9.44 4.62
N ASN A 172 -4.78 -9.75 4.28
CA ASN A 172 -3.88 -8.78 3.66
C ASN A 172 -3.34 -9.25 2.32
N LEU A 173 -3.32 -8.34 1.36
CA LEU A 173 -2.58 -8.44 0.11
C LEU A 173 -1.27 -7.67 0.20
N TRP A 174 -0.23 -8.25 -0.38
CA TRP A 174 1.04 -7.60 -0.61
C TRP A 174 1.44 -7.80 -2.06
N ILE A 175 1.91 -6.75 -2.69
CA ILE A 175 2.46 -6.81 -4.04
C ILE A 175 3.67 -5.89 -4.14
N VAL A 176 4.73 -6.39 -4.76
CA VAL A 176 5.87 -5.58 -5.16
C VAL A 176 5.89 -5.48 -6.67
N ALA A 177 5.95 -4.26 -7.17
CA ALA A 177 5.92 -3.96 -8.58
C ALA A 177 7.22 -3.26 -9.01
N PHE A 178 7.77 -3.65 -10.16
CA PHE A 178 9.02 -3.15 -10.73
C PHE A 178 8.74 -2.49 -12.08
N LYS A 179 9.43 -1.40 -12.37
CA LYS A 179 9.36 -0.76 -13.68
C LYS A 179 9.94 -1.67 -14.77
N GLN A 180 11.06 -2.31 -14.48
CA GLN A 180 11.74 -3.22 -15.40
C GLN A 180 11.21 -4.65 -15.34
N LYS A 181 11.43 -5.37 -16.44
CA LYS A 181 11.19 -6.81 -16.51
C LYS A 181 12.24 -7.55 -15.69
N LYS A 182 11.80 -8.45 -14.81
CA LYS A 182 12.62 -9.27 -13.92
C LYS A 182 12.16 -10.72 -13.96
N LEU A 183 13.09 -11.64 -13.76
CA LEU A 183 12.77 -13.06 -13.58
C LEU A 183 12.11 -13.30 -12.22
N TYR A 184 11.26 -14.32 -12.13
CA TYR A 184 10.53 -14.65 -10.90
C TYR A 184 11.45 -14.88 -9.71
N GLU A 185 12.54 -15.66 -9.89
CA GLU A 185 13.50 -15.96 -8.82
C GLU A 185 14.32 -14.72 -8.40
N GLU A 186 14.59 -13.81 -9.33
CA GLU A 186 15.21 -12.51 -9.02
C GLU A 186 14.27 -11.67 -8.15
N MET A 187 13.01 -11.56 -8.54
CA MET A 187 12.00 -10.84 -7.76
C MET A 187 11.87 -11.40 -6.34
N LYS A 188 11.79 -12.73 -6.19
CA LYS A 188 11.73 -13.38 -4.86
C LYS A 188 12.90 -12.97 -3.96
N LYS A 189 14.13 -13.02 -4.49
CA LYS A 189 15.31 -12.63 -3.72
C LYS A 189 15.26 -11.17 -3.27
N ILE A 190 14.79 -10.27 -4.15
CA ILE A 190 14.69 -8.85 -3.84
C ILE A 190 13.62 -8.59 -2.77
N VAL A 191 12.47 -9.26 -2.84
CA VAL A 191 11.32 -8.91 -2.00
C VAL A 191 11.29 -9.56 -0.62
N LEU A 192 11.98 -10.68 -0.43
CA LEU A 192 12.00 -11.41 0.85
C LEU A 192 12.36 -10.54 2.07
N PRO A 193 13.32 -9.61 2.02
CA PRO A 193 13.62 -8.73 3.14
C PRO A 193 12.46 -7.80 3.52
N PHE A 194 11.62 -7.42 2.56
CA PHE A 194 10.52 -6.47 2.74
C PHE A 194 9.20 -7.15 3.11
N ILE A 195 8.98 -8.35 2.57
CA ILE A 195 7.73 -9.09 2.76
C ILE A 195 8.03 -10.55 3.14
N PRO A 196 8.57 -10.82 4.33
CA PRO A 196 8.79 -12.19 4.78
C PRO A 196 7.45 -12.90 4.97
N ASN A 197 7.44 -14.22 4.71
CA ASN A 197 6.28 -15.11 4.91
C ASN A 197 5.04 -14.81 4.04
N VAL A 198 5.24 -14.18 2.88
CA VAL A 198 4.17 -14.05 1.89
C VAL A 198 4.03 -15.38 1.11
N LYS A 199 2.80 -15.81 0.89
CA LYS A 199 2.51 -16.89 -0.06
C LYS A 199 2.37 -16.25 -1.44
N PHE A 200 3.41 -16.36 -2.24
CA PHE A 200 3.42 -15.81 -3.61
C PHE A 200 2.38 -16.52 -4.50
N LYS A 201 1.70 -15.72 -5.32
CA LYS A 201 0.79 -16.18 -6.38
C LYS A 201 1.43 -15.97 -7.74
#